data_139691842ea592d5e5cf17e51edabdad
#
_entry.id   139691842ea592d5e5cf17e51edabdad
#
_cell.length_a   1.000
_cell.length_b   1.000
_cell.length_c   1.000
_cell.angle_alpha   90.00
_cell.angle_beta   90.00
_cell.angle_gamma   90.00
#
_symmetry.space_group_name_H-M   'P 1'
#
loop_
_entity.id
_entity.type
_entity.pdbx_description
1 polymer ?
#
loop_
_entity_poly.entity_id
_entity_poly.type
_entity_poly.pdbx_seq_one_letter_code
_entity_poly.pdbx_strand_id
1 'polypeptide(L)'
;VIESRGLGDVYKRQGLQARLMSQALRKLTGTIRKTNCTAIFINQLREKVGVVFGNPETTPGGRALKFYSSVRIDLRRIEPIKNGTDIVGNKVRARIVKNKMAPPFKKAEMDIIFSEGISKESSLIDLGVEKEIITKSGSFFSYGDIRLGQGRDSTRKFLKEDKAIFNEIEKKIREAE
;
A
#
# COMPACT_ATOMS: atom_id res chain seq x y z
N VAL A 1 -5.54 41.24 -30.20
CA VAL A 1 -4.60 40.10 -30.09
C VAL A 1 -4.67 39.54 -28.69
N ILE A 2 -5.41 38.44 -28.52
CA ILE A 2 -5.41 37.71 -27.24
C ILE A 2 -4.18 36.81 -27.28
N GLU A 3 -3.13 37.23 -26.61
CA GLU A 3 -1.90 36.42 -26.46
C GLU A 3 -2.21 35.13 -25.71
N SER A 4 -1.91 34.01 -26.35
CA SER A 4 -1.95 32.65 -25.79
C SER A 4 -0.84 32.43 -24.74
N ARG A 5 -0.85 33.22 -23.67
CA ARG A 5 0.13 33.13 -22.58
C ARG A 5 -0.05 31.89 -21.68
N GLY A 6 -1.16 31.16 -21.77
CA GLY A 6 -1.50 30.11 -20.80
C GLY A 6 -0.78 28.77 -20.99
N LEU A 7 -0.60 28.30 -22.21
CA LEU A 7 -0.03 26.95 -22.43
C LEU A 7 1.49 26.87 -22.25
N GLY A 8 2.21 27.90 -22.69
CA GLY A 8 3.67 27.95 -22.53
C GLY A 8 4.15 27.99 -21.09
N ASP A 9 3.41 28.68 -20.22
CA ASP A 9 3.73 28.79 -18.79
C ASP A 9 3.46 27.51 -18.01
N VAL A 10 2.44 26.75 -18.38
CA VAL A 10 2.15 25.44 -17.79
C VAL A 10 3.24 24.43 -18.14
N TYR A 11 3.71 24.40 -19.37
CA TYR A 11 4.82 23.53 -19.81
C TYR A 11 6.16 23.92 -19.16
N LYS A 12 6.45 25.22 -19.01
CA LYS A 12 7.64 25.72 -18.31
C LYS A 12 7.61 25.33 -16.82
N ARG A 13 6.46 25.41 -16.16
CA ARG A 13 6.31 25.00 -14.73
C ARG A 13 6.48 23.49 -14.53
N GLN A 14 5.99 22.65 -15.43
CA GLN A 14 6.20 21.19 -15.34
C GLN A 14 7.67 20.81 -15.51
N GLY A 15 8.38 21.41 -16.45
CA GLY A 15 9.82 21.22 -16.64
C GLY A 15 10.65 21.73 -15.44
N LEU A 16 10.22 22.83 -14.82
CA LEU A 16 10.87 23.38 -13.63
C LEU A 16 10.76 22.44 -12.43
N GLN A 17 9.59 21.88 -12.15
CA GLN A 17 9.40 20.90 -11.06
C GLN A 17 10.29 19.66 -11.23
N ALA A 18 10.40 19.13 -12.42
CA ALA A 18 11.27 17.99 -12.70
C ALA A 18 12.75 18.32 -12.48
N ARG A 19 13.18 19.51 -12.87
CA ARG A 19 14.55 20.01 -12.68
C ARG A 19 14.85 20.21 -11.20
N LEU A 20 13.96 20.87 -10.45
CA LEU A 20 14.11 21.08 -9.00
C LEU A 20 14.15 19.75 -8.24
N MET A 21 13.27 18.80 -8.59
CA MET A 21 13.27 17.47 -7.99
C MET A 21 14.61 16.75 -8.24
N SER A 22 15.13 16.81 -9.45
CA SER A 22 16.41 16.20 -9.80
C SER A 22 17.56 16.80 -9.00
N GLN A 23 17.59 18.12 -8.82
CA GLN A 23 18.60 18.82 -8.01
C GLN A 23 18.47 18.48 -6.53
N ALA A 24 17.26 18.47 -5.99
CA ALA A 24 17.00 18.13 -4.59
C ALA A 24 17.44 16.69 -4.27
N LEU A 25 17.05 15.72 -5.09
CA LEU A 25 17.40 14.32 -4.90
C LEU A 25 18.92 14.09 -4.97
N ARG A 26 19.63 14.80 -5.85
CA ARG A 26 21.10 14.73 -5.93
C ARG A 26 21.76 15.16 -4.62
N LYS A 27 21.27 16.25 -4.00
CA LYS A 27 21.78 16.74 -2.72
C LYS A 27 21.38 15.82 -1.56
N LEU A 28 20.10 15.41 -1.51
CA LEU A 28 19.54 14.57 -0.44
C LEU A 28 20.20 13.18 -0.38
N THR A 29 20.49 12.56 -1.53
CA THR A 29 21.08 11.21 -1.56
C THR A 29 22.40 11.14 -0.80
N GLY A 30 23.25 12.16 -0.94
CA GLY A 30 24.52 12.24 -0.20
C GLY A 30 24.31 12.34 1.32
N THR A 31 23.34 13.15 1.74
CA THR A 31 23.01 13.34 3.17
C THR A 31 22.35 12.11 3.77
N ILE A 32 21.36 11.54 3.10
CA ILE A 32 20.65 10.31 3.53
C ILE A 32 21.66 9.17 3.75
N ARG A 33 22.60 8.99 2.81
CA ARG A 33 23.64 7.95 2.94
C ARG A 33 24.54 8.15 4.15
N LYS A 34 24.92 9.41 4.44
CA LYS A 34 25.82 9.72 5.57
C LYS A 34 25.14 9.58 6.94
N THR A 35 23.84 9.82 7.00
CA THR A 35 23.06 9.83 8.25
C THR A 35 22.34 8.53 8.54
N ASN A 36 22.48 7.50 7.69
CA ASN A 36 21.72 6.23 7.78
C ASN A 36 20.19 6.45 7.91
N CYS A 37 19.68 7.49 7.26
CA CYS A 37 18.28 7.87 7.33
C CYS A 37 17.49 7.17 6.20
N THR A 38 16.25 6.80 6.48
CA THR A 38 15.31 6.33 5.46
C THR A 38 14.38 7.48 5.07
N ALA A 39 14.35 7.81 3.77
CA ALA A 39 13.44 8.82 3.24
C ALA A 39 12.28 8.15 2.50
N ILE A 40 11.05 8.50 2.90
CA ILE A 40 9.82 8.01 2.26
C ILE A 40 9.18 9.18 1.51
N PHE A 41 9.02 9.00 0.19
CA PHE A 41 8.35 9.95 -0.69
C PHE A 41 6.95 9.46 -1.00
N ILE A 42 5.95 10.22 -0.57
CA ILE A 42 4.55 9.97 -0.91
C ILE A 42 4.20 10.78 -2.16
N ASN A 43 3.68 10.10 -3.18
CA ASN A 43 3.37 10.73 -4.45
C ASN A 43 2.00 10.26 -4.96
N GLN A 44 1.29 11.15 -5.65
CA GLN A 44 0.03 10.82 -6.31
C GLN A 44 0.29 10.35 -7.73
N LEU A 45 -0.60 9.50 -8.24
CA LEU A 45 -0.65 9.15 -9.66
C LEU A 45 -1.48 10.19 -10.40
N ARG A 46 -1.03 10.53 -11.61
CA ARG A 46 -1.70 11.39 -12.56
C ARG A 46 -1.79 10.65 -13.88
N GLU A 47 -2.82 10.92 -14.63
CA GLU A 47 -2.95 10.41 -15.99
C GLU A 47 -2.43 11.45 -16.98
N LYS A 48 -1.68 11.00 -17.97
CA LYS A 48 -1.29 11.81 -19.12
C LYS A 48 -2.42 11.82 -20.13
N VAL A 49 -2.93 13.00 -20.42
CA VAL A 49 -3.93 13.20 -21.49
C VAL A 49 -3.27 12.88 -22.84
N GLY A 50 -3.98 12.15 -23.71
CA GLY A 50 -3.53 11.85 -25.08
C GLY A 50 -2.65 10.62 -25.24
N VAL A 51 -2.45 9.80 -24.22
CA VAL A 51 -1.75 8.50 -24.34
C VAL A 51 -2.77 7.44 -24.75
N VAL A 52 -2.77 7.07 -26.04
CA VAL A 52 -3.68 6.05 -26.61
C VAL A 52 -3.14 4.63 -26.38
N PHE A 53 -1.82 4.45 -26.32
CA PHE A 53 -1.17 3.16 -26.12
C PHE A 53 -0.21 3.18 -24.94
N GLY A 54 -0.19 2.09 -24.17
CA GLY A 54 0.67 1.94 -23.00
C GLY A 54 0.03 2.43 -21.70
N ASN A 55 0.83 2.60 -20.64
CA ASN A 55 0.33 3.05 -19.34
C ASN A 55 0.34 4.58 -19.27
N PRO A 56 -0.83 5.25 -19.21
CA PRO A 56 -0.94 6.69 -19.10
C PRO A 56 -0.51 7.23 -17.74
N GLU A 57 -0.38 6.39 -16.73
CA GLU A 57 -0.08 6.81 -15.37
C GLU A 57 1.32 7.38 -15.21
N THR A 58 1.40 8.52 -14.58
CA THR A 58 2.65 9.22 -14.28
C THR A 58 2.62 9.82 -12.88
N THR A 59 3.80 10.12 -12.36
CA THR A 59 3.94 10.85 -11.09
C THR A 59 4.42 12.27 -11.34
N PRO A 60 3.94 13.28 -10.58
CA PRO A 60 4.49 14.63 -10.67
C PRO A 60 5.98 14.66 -10.27
N GLY A 61 6.71 15.67 -10.72
CA GLY A 61 8.14 15.83 -10.42
C GLY A 61 9.09 15.08 -11.36
N GLY A 62 8.59 14.56 -12.50
CA GLY A 62 9.40 13.94 -13.54
C GLY A 62 9.86 12.52 -13.21
N ARG A 63 10.97 12.09 -13.86
CA ARG A 63 11.47 10.70 -13.76
C ARG A 63 12.50 10.49 -12.66
N ALA A 64 13.06 11.55 -12.07
CA ALA A 64 14.19 11.47 -11.17
C ALA A 64 13.93 10.52 -9.98
N LEU A 65 12.78 10.64 -9.32
CA LEU A 65 12.42 9.82 -8.18
C LEU A 65 12.38 8.32 -8.52
N LYS A 66 11.95 7.98 -9.74
CA LYS A 66 11.92 6.58 -10.22
C LYS A 66 13.32 5.96 -10.29
N PHE A 67 14.34 6.76 -10.60
CA PHE A 67 15.73 6.29 -10.67
C PHE A 67 16.39 6.23 -9.30
N TYR A 68 16.22 7.28 -8.48
CA TYR A 68 16.84 7.37 -7.15
C TYR A 68 16.28 6.40 -6.14
N SER A 69 14.97 6.09 -6.18
CA SER A 69 14.34 5.19 -5.21
C SER A 69 14.93 3.78 -5.24
N SER A 70 15.21 3.21 -4.08
CA SER A 70 15.61 1.82 -3.91
C SER A 70 14.40 0.88 -3.96
N VAL A 71 13.30 1.28 -3.34
CA VAL A 71 12.04 0.56 -3.33
C VAL A 71 10.93 1.49 -3.86
N ARG A 72 10.01 0.95 -4.63
CA ARG A 72 8.79 1.62 -5.07
C ARG A 72 7.60 0.72 -4.83
N ILE A 73 6.63 1.26 -4.14
CA ILE A 73 5.39 0.57 -3.78
C ILE A 73 4.24 1.31 -4.46
N ASP A 74 3.43 0.57 -5.20
CA ASP A 74 2.17 1.05 -5.77
C ASP A 74 1.03 0.62 -4.86
N LEU A 75 0.26 1.59 -4.37
CA LEU A 75 -0.89 1.36 -3.50
C LEU A 75 -2.18 1.60 -4.27
N ARG A 76 -3.07 0.61 -4.28
CA ARG A 76 -4.37 0.67 -4.96
C ARG A 76 -5.49 0.28 -4.02
N ARG A 77 -6.54 1.10 -3.97
CA ARG A 77 -7.79 0.68 -3.37
C ARG A 77 -8.44 -0.37 -4.29
N ILE A 78 -8.86 -1.48 -3.70
CA ILE A 78 -9.55 -2.58 -4.38
C ILE A 78 -11.06 -2.36 -4.25
N GLU A 79 -11.54 -2.35 -3.00
CA GLU A 79 -12.96 -2.26 -2.69
C GLU A 79 -13.19 -1.58 -1.33
N PRO A 80 -14.36 -1.00 -1.11
CA PRO A 80 -14.74 -0.50 0.20
C PRO A 80 -15.12 -1.66 1.13
N ILE A 81 -14.76 -1.55 2.40
CA ILE A 81 -15.20 -2.46 3.47
C ILE A 81 -16.46 -1.85 4.08
N LYS A 82 -17.54 -2.65 4.09
CA LYS A 82 -18.84 -2.21 4.58
C LYS A 82 -19.22 -2.94 5.86
N ASN A 83 -19.87 -2.24 6.78
CA ASN A 83 -20.58 -2.81 7.91
C ASN A 83 -22.05 -2.41 7.80
N GLY A 84 -22.89 -3.33 7.33
CA GLY A 84 -24.24 -3.01 6.88
C GLY A 84 -24.22 -2.08 5.66
N THR A 85 -24.80 -0.90 5.79
CA THR A 85 -24.82 0.15 4.75
C THR A 85 -23.59 1.07 4.79
N ASP A 86 -22.89 1.12 5.92
CA ASP A 86 -21.83 2.10 6.16
C ASP A 86 -20.48 1.60 5.65
N ILE A 87 -19.73 2.49 5.01
CA ILE A 87 -18.35 2.22 4.60
C ILE A 87 -17.42 2.50 5.78
N VAL A 88 -16.82 1.46 6.34
CA VAL A 88 -15.96 1.54 7.53
C VAL A 88 -14.46 1.47 7.20
N GLY A 89 -14.11 1.18 5.95
CA GLY A 89 -12.73 1.08 5.54
C GLY A 89 -12.56 0.82 4.05
N ASN A 90 -11.32 0.54 3.64
CA ASN A 90 -10.98 0.14 2.29
C ASN A 90 -10.01 -1.04 2.31
N LYS A 91 -10.24 -2.01 1.44
CA LYS A 91 -9.23 -3.00 1.10
C LYS A 91 -8.25 -2.40 0.10
N VAL A 92 -6.97 -2.50 0.41
CA VAL A 92 -5.88 -1.88 -0.35
C VAL A 92 -4.88 -2.96 -0.75
N ARG A 93 -4.40 -2.88 -2.00
CA ARG A 93 -3.31 -3.70 -2.50
C ARG A 93 -2.04 -2.87 -2.56
N ALA A 94 -0.99 -3.36 -1.92
CA ALA A 94 0.38 -2.89 -2.08
C ALA A 94 1.12 -3.81 -3.07
N ARG A 95 1.73 -3.23 -4.10
CA ARG A 95 2.55 -3.96 -5.06
C ARG A 95 3.95 -3.36 -5.11
N ILE A 96 4.96 -4.17 -4.92
CA ILE A 96 6.35 -3.74 -5.05
C ILE A 96 6.71 -3.72 -6.54
N VAL A 97 6.76 -2.54 -7.14
CA VAL A 97 7.04 -2.37 -8.58
C VAL A 97 8.53 -2.18 -8.88
N LYS A 98 9.33 -1.89 -7.87
CA LYS A 98 10.79 -1.85 -7.92
C LYS A 98 11.36 -2.19 -6.55
N ASN A 99 12.37 -3.04 -6.52
CA ASN A 99 13.13 -3.32 -5.31
C ASN A 99 14.58 -3.62 -5.68
N LYS A 100 15.52 -2.89 -5.06
CA LYS A 100 16.96 -3.11 -5.22
C LYS A 100 17.57 -3.94 -4.09
N MET A 101 16.78 -4.19 -3.02
CA MET A 101 17.24 -4.84 -1.79
C MET A 101 16.80 -6.30 -1.69
N ALA A 102 15.72 -6.68 -2.42
CA ALA A 102 15.13 -8.01 -2.40
C ALA A 102 14.36 -8.24 -3.72
N PRO A 103 13.89 -9.47 -4.03
CA PRO A 103 13.09 -9.74 -5.21
C PRO A 103 11.86 -8.83 -5.30
N PRO A 104 11.64 -8.16 -6.45
CA PRO A 104 10.50 -7.28 -6.67
C PRO A 104 9.22 -8.07 -6.98
N PHE A 105 8.12 -7.34 -7.24
CA PHE A 105 6.82 -7.84 -7.72
C PHE A 105 5.97 -8.60 -6.72
N LYS A 106 6.40 -8.71 -5.46
CA LYS A 106 5.53 -9.18 -4.39
C LYS A 106 4.32 -8.25 -4.22
N LYS A 107 3.20 -8.84 -3.83
CA LYS A 107 1.94 -8.15 -3.55
C LYS A 107 1.49 -8.51 -2.15
N ALA A 108 0.88 -7.55 -1.47
CA ALA A 108 0.18 -7.76 -0.21
C ALA A 108 -1.15 -7.02 -0.26
N GLU A 109 -2.19 -7.62 0.28
CA GLU A 109 -3.48 -6.99 0.47
C GLU A 109 -3.69 -6.75 1.95
N MET A 110 -4.30 -5.63 2.29
CA MET A 110 -4.55 -5.23 3.66
C MET A 110 -5.85 -4.44 3.78
N ASP A 111 -6.49 -4.56 4.92
CA ASP A 111 -7.66 -3.76 5.25
C ASP A 111 -7.22 -2.51 6.01
N ILE A 112 -7.63 -1.35 5.52
CA ILE A 112 -7.47 -0.07 6.21
C ILE A 112 -8.82 0.33 6.76
N ILE A 113 -8.97 0.25 8.07
CA ILE A 113 -10.18 0.66 8.77
C ILE A 113 -10.07 2.14 9.12
N PHE A 114 -11.13 2.90 8.84
CA PHE A 114 -11.17 4.32 9.21
C PHE A 114 -11.05 4.45 10.72
N SER A 115 -10.32 5.43 11.21
CA SER A 115 -9.99 5.64 12.61
C SER A 115 -9.00 4.64 13.25
N GLU A 116 -8.77 3.44 12.70
CA GLU A 116 -7.87 2.44 13.27
C GLU A 116 -6.57 2.27 12.45
N GLY A 117 -6.63 2.54 11.13
CA GLY A 117 -5.52 2.29 10.22
C GLY A 117 -5.49 0.85 9.69
N ILE A 118 -4.30 0.30 9.46
CA ILE A 118 -4.13 -1.07 8.93
C ILE A 118 -4.52 -2.08 10.00
N SER A 119 -5.51 -2.94 9.68
CA SER A 119 -5.94 -4.00 10.58
C SER A 119 -4.99 -5.20 10.52
N LYS A 120 -4.28 -5.42 11.62
CA LYS A 120 -3.42 -6.60 11.79
C LYS A 120 -4.24 -7.88 11.89
N GLU A 121 -5.38 -7.80 12.54
CA GLU A 121 -6.31 -8.91 12.72
C GLU A 121 -6.85 -9.41 11.37
N SER A 122 -7.21 -8.49 10.47
CA SER A 122 -7.64 -8.86 9.12
C SER A 122 -6.53 -9.56 8.33
N SER A 123 -5.30 -9.06 8.42
CA SER A 123 -4.14 -9.68 7.76
C SER A 123 -3.84 -11.06 8.34
N LEU A 124 -3.99 -11.21 9.67
CA LEU A 124 -3.81 -12.50 10.35
C LEU A 124 -4.85 -13.53 9.89
N ILE A 125 -6.11 -13.13 9.74
CA ILE A 125 -7.18 -14.02 9.24
C ILE A 125 -6.85 -14.49 7.83
N ASP A 126 -6.45 -13.57 6.93
CA ASP A 126 -6.16 -13.92 5.53
C ASP A 126 -4.98 -14.89 5.43
N LEU A 127 -3.87 -14.58 6.10
CA LEU A 127 -2.69 -15.44 6.13
C LEU A 127 -2.96 -16.77 6.84
N GLY A 128 -3.73 -16.73 7.94
CA GLY A 128 -4.09 -17.93 8.68
C GLY A 128 -4.94 -18.90 7.86
N VAL A 129 -5.85 -18.37 7.04
CA VAL A 129 -6.64 -19.19 6.12
C VAL A 129 -5.78 -19.69 4.95
N GLU A 130 -4.91 -18.84 4.39
CA GLU A 130 -4.00 -19.22 3.29
C GLU A 130 -3.05 -20.34 3.70
N LYS A 131 -2.58 -20.33 4.96
CA LYS A 131 -1.67 -21.34 5.54
C LYS A 131 -2.40 -22.50 6.23
N GLU A 132 -3.71 -22.59 6.11
CA GLU A 132 -4.55 -23.64 6.73
C GLU A 132 -4.45 -23.71 8.27
N ILE A 133 -3.95 -22.65 8.91
CA ILE A 133 -3.90 -22.51 10.38
C ILE A 133 -5.27 -22.13 10.93
N ILE A 134 -6.00 -21.27 10.20
CA ILE A 134 -7.39 -20.94 10.46
C ILE A 134 -8.26 -21.69 9.46
N THR A 135 -9.18 -22.47 9.97
CA THR A 135 -10.16 -23.18 9.13
C THR A 135 -11.33 -22.26 8.82
N LYS A 136 -11.67 -22.14 7.54
CA LYS A 136 -12.87 -21.45 7.08
C LYS A 136 -13.89 -22.45 6.55
N SER A 137 -15.06 -22.54 7.21
CA SER A 137 -16.17 -23.37 6.78
C SER A 137 -17.39 -22.49 6.54
N GLY A 138 -17.71 -22.25 5.26
CA GLY A 138 -18.74 -21.29 4.87
C GLY A 138 -18.43 -19.89 5.39
N SER A 139 -19.27 -19.37 6.28
CA SER A 139 -19.08 -18.07 6.95
C SER A 139 -18.33 -18.16 8.30
N PHE A 140 -18.02 -19.37 8.78
CA PHE A 140 -17.41 -19.57 10.09
C PHE A 140 -15.89 -19.69 9.98
N PHE A 141 -15.21 -19.08 10.95
CA PHE A 141 -13.76 -19.17 11.15
C PHE A 141 -13.48 -19.86 12.49
N SER A 142 -12.55 -20.81 12.48
CA SER A 142 -12.13 -21.55 13.67
C SER A 142 -10.62 -21.76 13.70
N TYR A 143 -10.07 -21.90 14.88
CA TYR A 143 -8.68 -22.22 15.14
C TYR A 143 -8.63 -23.43 16.08
N GLY A 144 -8.29 -24.61 15.55
CA GLY A 144 -8.50 -25.87 16.25
C GLY A 144 -9.98 -26.03 16.62
N ASP A 145 -10.25 -26.26 17.90
CA ASP A 145 -11.59 -26.39 18.45
C ASP A 145 -12.23 -25.05 18.83
N ILE A 146 -11.49 -23.95 18.72
CA ILE A 146 -11.95 -22.62 19.10
C ILE A 146 -12.66 -21.97 17.93
N ARG A 147 -13.94 -21.60 18.11
CA ARG A 147 -14.70 -20.83 17.13
C ARG A 147 -14.34 -19.34 17.27
N LEU A 148 -13.69 -18.77 16.26
CA LEU A 148 -13.27 -17.37 16.24
C LEU A 148 -14.44 -16.42 15.92
N GLY A 149 -15.38 -16.84 15.06
CA GLY A 149 -16.56 -16.02 14.73
C GLY A 149 -17.27 -16.45 13.47
N GLN A 150 -18.42 -15.81 13.25
CA GLN A 150 -19.18 -15.91 12.01
C GLN A 150 -18.98 -14.62 11.21
N GLY A 151 -18.39 -14.75 10.05
CA GLY A 151 -17.99 -13.63 9.20
C GLY A 151 -16.68 -12.97 9.65
N ARG A 152 -16.10 -12.23 8.72
CA ARG A 152 -14.77 -11.61 8.88
C ARG A 152 -14.75 -10.57 10.02
N ASP A 153 -15.80 -9.75 10.13
CA ASP A 153 -15.87 -8.68 11.14
C ASP A 153 -15.96 -9.22 12.57
N SER A 154 -16.78 -10.28 12.79
CA SER A 154 -16.86 -10.92 14.11
C SER A 154 -15.55 -11.57 14.51
N THR A 155 -14.91 -12.26 13.56
CA THR A 155 -13.58 -12.86 13.78
C THR A 155 -12.51 -11.81 14.08
N ARG A 156 -12.54 -10.67 13.39
CA ARG A 156 -11.62 -9.54 13.63
C ARG A 156 -11.82 -8.97 15.04
N LYS A 157 -13.06 -8.76 15.47
CA LYS A 157 -13.39 -8.28 16.81
C LYS A 157 -12.90 -9.26 17.87
N PHE A 158 -13.17 -10.54 17.72
CA PHE A 158 -12.70 -11.59 18.63
C PHE A 158 -11.17 -11.56 18.77
N LEU A 159 -10.42 -11.53 17.67
CA LEU A 159 -8.95 -11.47 17.69
C LEU A 159 -8.40 -10.15 18.25
N LYS A 160 -9.18 -9.08 18.20
CA LYS A 160 -8.82 -7.80 18.82
C LYS A 160 -8.94 -7.86 20.34
N GLU A 161 -9.94 -8.57 20.86
CA GLU A 161 -10.22 -8.77 22.27
C GLU A 161 -9.30 -9.83 22.87
N ASP A 162 -9.15 -10.98 22.22
CA ASP A 162 -8.31 -12.08 22.69
C ASP A 162 -6.90 -12.02 22.09
N LYS A 163 -6.01 -11.31 22.78
CA LYS A 163 -4.61 -11.16 22.38
C LYS A 163 -3.78 -12.43 22.53
N ALA A 164 -4.20 -13.38 23.38
CA ALA A 164 -3.48 -14.64 23.56
C ALA A 164 -3.61 -15.50 22.28
N ILE A 165 -4.84 -15.68 21.81
CA ILE A 165 -5.11 -16.43 20.57
C ILE A 165 -4.50 -15.70 19.36
N PHE A 166 -4.60 -14.36 19.30
CA PHE A 166 -3.96 -13.58 18.25
C PHE A 166 -2.45 -13.88 18.14
N ASN A 167 -1.73 -13.79 19.27
CA ASN A 167 -0.28 -13.99 19.30
C ASN A 167 0.12 -15.45 18.98
N GLU A 168 -0.69 -16.41 19.41
CA GLU A 168 -0.47 -17.83 19.10
C GLU A 168 -0.57 -18.10 17.60
N ILE A 169 -1.63 -17.59 16.97
CA ILE A 169 -1.83 -17.72 15.51
C ILE A 169 -0.72 -16.99 14.75
N GLU A 170 -0.35 -15.76 15.17
CA GLU A 170 0.74 -15.00 14.56
C GLU A 170 2.06 -15.77 14.61
N LYS A 171 2.37 -16.39 15.75
CA LYS A 171 3.57 -17.21 15.92
C LYS A 171 3.58 -18.38 14.95
N LYS A 172 2.48 -19.14 14.85
CA LYS A 172 2.38 -20.28 13.92
C LYS A 172 2.50 -19.85 12.45
N ILE A 173 1.92 -18.69 12.09
CA ILE A 173 2.04 -18.16 10.73
C ILE A 173 3.50 -17.84 10.41
N ARG A 174 4.26 -17.24 11.34
CA ARG A 174 5.68 -16.94 11.17
C ARG A 174 6.58 -18.17 11.11
N GLU A 175 6.23 -19.21 11.85
CA GLU A 175 6.95 -20.49 11.83
C GLU A 175 6.71 -21.28 10.54
N ALA A 176 5.62 -20.99 9.82
CA ALA A 176 5.26 -21.60 8.54
C ALA A 176 5.78 -20.81 7.31
N GLU A 177 6.55 -19.72 7.50
CA GLU A 177 7.24 -18.98 6.44
C GLU A 177 8.60 -19.60 6.12
#